data_7b14fc27334e6c07e052618da0c7d22c
#
_entry.id   7b14fc27334e6c07e052618da0c7d22c
#
_cell.length_a   1.000
_cell.length_b   1.000
_cell.length_c   1.000
_cell.angle_alpha   90.00
_cell.angle_beta   90.00
_cell.angle_gamma   90.00
#
_symmetry.space_group_name_H-M   'P 1'
#
loop_
_entity.id
_entity.type
_entity.pdbx_description
1 polymer ?
#
loop_
_entity_poly.entity_id
_entity_poly.type
_entity_poly.pdbx_seq_one_letter_code
_entity_poly.pdbx_strand_id
1 'polypeptide(L)'
;MLSQFKRNSIHKYSILVLTILLSTLFSQDIKNQISLQSNSNISNQWWATQNSYGLKPSKVNFFYTSNYQKKKFGYNIIVSNSGNRAIINESFLKFNLQNNNHIKVGKYYRDFSTYLNDELTSGSLLISYNAEPMQKIGFITSYDFKKNMKYSLNFGIAHAIFDKNETYKSKPMLHEKFIYLNYINQNYELGMGFVHEAMWGGETENYGKFPTSFKDFLKILISADGPLLDGEPHANALGNHLGIWDFYYKRYDGNKILKMYYQHFFEDTSGLRFANKFDGLWGIELNNYIQNTTVLIEYLSTINQDSSSDYLIDSYYNHTEYSLGWSYKNYTLGNPYIDHLDQNPLEALHLGIAFDSSKKYHYKFLVNRKINTNDYLKYKFILGKKIKKTLFDIIVIGGKKNTIGIKMSYNL
;
A
#
# COMPACT_ATOMS: atom_id res chain seq x y z
N MET A 1 10.98 -37.03 2.70
CA MET A 1 10.61 -35.80 3.44
C MET A 1 11.81 -35.03 4.01
N LEU A 2 12.81 -35.64 4.60
CA LEU A 2 14.01 -34.98 5.15
C LEU A 2 14.95 -34.32 4.10
N SER A 3 15.01 -34.85 2.88
CA SER A 3 15.85 -34.31 1.80
C SER A 3 15.31 -33.02 1.17
N GLN A 4 14.00 -32.83 1.10
CA GLN A 4 13.37 -31.60 0.63
C GLN A 4 13.46 -30.44 1.66
N PHE A 5 13.46 -30.77 2.94
CA PHE A 5 13.63 -29.77 4.02
C PHE A 5 15.06 -29.19 4.02
N LYS A 6 16.09 -30.00 3.78
CA LYS A 6 17.49 -29.53 3.70
C LYS A 6 17.76 -28.67 2.46
N ARG A 7 17.17 -28.98 1.31
CA ARG A 7 17.38 -28.22 0.06
C ARG A 7 16.79 -26.80 0.11
N ASN A 8 15.62 -26.63 0.72
CA ASN A 8 14.97 -25.32 0.88
C ASN A 8 15.66 -24.40 1.91
N SER A 9 16.33 -24.96 2.91
CA SER A 9 17.09 -24.16 3.88
C SER A 9 18.41 -23.63 3.29
N ILE A 10 19.13 -24.44 2.51
CA ILE A 10 20.41 -24.07 1.91
C ILE A 10 20.23 -22.89 0.92
N HIS A 11 19.19 -22.90 0.07
CA HIS A 11 18.91 -21.77 -0.83
C HIS A 11 18.57 -20.46 -0.09
N LYS A 12 17.95 -20.53 1.08
CA LYS A 12 17.59 -19.34 1.88
C LYS A 12 18.81 -18.68 2.53
N TYR A 13 19.76 -19.48 3.02
CA TYR A 13 21.02 -18.96 3.57
C TYR A 13 21.94 -18.44 2.46
N SER A 14 21.91 -19.02 1.25
CA SER A 14 22.70 -18.58 0.11
C SER A 14 22.34 -17.14 -0.34
N ILE A 15 21.05 -16.80 -0.34
CA ILE A 15 20.60 -15.44 -0.69
C ILE A 15 21.06 -14.43 0.38
N LEU A 16 20.94 -14.76 1.66
CA LEU A 16 21.40 -13.91 2.75
C LEU A 16 22.93 -13.70 2.71
N VAL A 17 23.68 -14.77 2.50
CA VAL A 17 25.14 -14.72 2.36
C VAL A 17 25.56 -13.95 1.10
N LEU A 18 24.87 -14.13 -0.03
CA LEU A 18 25.14 -13.38 -1.26
C LEU A 18 24.84 -11.89 -1.09
N THR A 19 23.77 -11.53 -0.37
CA THR A 19 23.41 -10.14 -0.08
C THR A 19 24.44 -9.49 0.86
N ILE A 20 24.91 -10.20 1.87
CA ILE A 20 25.99 -9.74 2.76
C ILE A 20 27.30 -9.59 1.99
N LEU A 21 27.66 -10.53 1.11
CA LEU A 21 28.87 -10.45 0.27
C LEU A 21 28.79 -9.29 -0.74
N LEU A 22 27.63 -9.06 -1.38
CA LEU A 22 27.43 -7.91 -2.26
C LEU A 22 27.53 -6.59 -1.49
N SER A 23 27.07 -6.54 -0.24
CA SER A 23 27.15 -5.35 0.59
C SER A 23 28.58 -4.95 0.97
N THR A 24 29.51 -5.91 1.04
CA THR A 24 30.92 -5.63 1.33
C THR A 24 31.69 -5.11 0.11
N LEU A 25 31.23 -5.39 -1.11
CA LEU A 25 31.88 -4.97 -2.36
C LEU A 25 31.59 -3.51 -2.75
N PHE A 26 30.51 -2.89 -2.20
CA PHE A 26 30.05 -1.52 -2.53
C PHE A 26 29.93 -0.61 -1.30
N SER A 27 30.91 -0.59 -0.41
CA SER A 27 30.77 -0.23 1.00
C SER A 27 30.41 1.22 1.37
N GLN A 28 30.47 2.21 0.48
CA GLN A 28 30.22 3.62 0.86
C GLN A 28 28.79 4.14 0.55
N ASP A 29 28.08 3.54 -0.38
CA ASP A 29 26.77 4.03 -0.85
C ASP A 29 25.58 3.14 -0.42
N ILE A 30 25.86 2.01 0.22
CA ILE A 30 24.83 1.05 0.64
C ILE A 30 24.44 1.34 2.09
N LYS A 31 23.14 1.51 2.32
CA LYS A 31 22.58 1.62 3.66
C LYS A 31 22.01 0.28 4.09
N ASN A 32 22.64 -0.35 5.07
CA ASN A 32 22.21 -1.63 5.64
C ASN A 32 21.70 -1.42 7.06
N GLN A 33 20.61 -2.10 7.40
CA GLN A 33 20.05 -2.10 8.75
C GLN A 33 19.59 -3.50 9.14
N ILE A 34 19.88 -3.89 10.36
CA ILE A 34 19.33 -5.08 11.00
C ILE A 34 18.42 -4.64 12.13
N SER A 35 17.22 -5.23 12.22
CA SER A 35 16.29 -4.95 13.31
C SER A 35 15.77 -6.25 13.93
N LEU A 36 15.65 -6.25 15.24
CA LEU A 36 15.06 -7.32 16.02
C LEU A 36 13.97 -6.72 16.91
N GLN A 37 12.78 -7.29 16.85
CA GLN A 37 11.64 -6.89 17.69
C GLN A 37 11.15 -8.09 18.49
N SER A 38 10.98 -7.91 19.80
CA SER A 38 10.35 -8.89 20.70
C SER A 38 9.05 -8.32 21.24
N ASN A 39 7.99 -9.13 21.27
CA ASN A 39 6.65 -8.76 21.70
C ASN A 39 6.20 -9.65 22.87
N SER A 40 5.49 -9.07 23.84
CA SER A 40 4.98 -9.80 25.00
C SER A 40 3.94 -10.87 24.63
N ASN A 41 3.17 -10.63 23.57
CA ASN A 41 2.21 -11.58 23.01
C ASN A 41 2.05 -11.36 21.48
N ILE A 42 1.26 -12.22 20.84
CA ILE A 42 0.89 -12.08 19.42
C ILE A 42 -0.40 -11.28 19.38
N SER A 43 -0.39 -10.14 18.66
CA SER A 43 -1.57 -9.33 18.38
C SER A 43 -2.04 -9.57 16.96
N ASN A 44 -3.32 -9.89 16.79
CA ASN A 44 -3.98 -10.06 15.49
C ASN A 44 -4.70 -8.78 15.03
N GLN A 45 -4.50 -7.66 15.72
CA GLN A 45 -5.08 -6.38 15.29
C GLN A 45 -4.38 -5.90 14.03
N TRP A 46 -5.14 -5.34 13.07
CA TRP A 46 -4.60 -4.96 11.78
C TRP A 46 -3.42 -3.98 11.88
N TRP A 47 -3.42 -3.06 12.81
CA TRP A 47 -2.31 -2.14 12.98
C TRP A 47 -1.09 -2.70 13.74
N ALA A 48 -1.17 -3.88 14.29
CA ALA A 48 0.03 -4.62 14.65
C ALA A 48 0.81 -5.01 13.39
N THR A 49 0.08 -5.19 12.28
CA THR A 49 0.61 -5.53 10.95
C THR A 49 0.58 -4.38 9.96
N GLN A 50 -0.04 -3.24 10.31
CA GLN A 50 -0.04 -2.05 9.46
C GLN A 50 1.40 -1.64 9.14
N ASN A 51 1.68 -1.40 7.87
CA ASN A 51 3.04 -1.16 7.36
C ASN A 51 4.03 -2.28 7.72
N SER A 52 3.51 -3.48 7.94
CA SER A 52 4.30 -4.69 8.21
C SER A 52 4.39 -5.60 7.00
N TYR A 53 3.89 -5.12 5.86
CA TYR A 53 4.08 -5.79 4.57
C TYR A 53 3.43 -7.17 4.49
N GLY A 54 2.25 -7.34 5.08
CA GLY A 54 1.52 -8.61 5.14
C GLY A 54 2.15 -9.66 6.04
N LEU A 55 3.02 -9.27 6.95
CA LEU A 55 3.67 -10.17 7.88
C LEU A 55 2.69 -10.68 8.94
N LYS A 56 2.71 -11.96 9.21
CA LYS A 56 1.98 -12.52 10.34
C LYS A 56 2.62 -12.03 11.65
N PRO A 57 1.83 -11.52 12.60
CA PRO A 57 2.34 -11.15 13.91
C PRO A 57 3.07 -12.31 14.57
N SER A 58 4.19 -12.03 15.21
CA SER A 58 4.95 -13.03 15.95
C SER A 58 5.53 -12.47 17.24
N LYS A 59 5.94 -13.36 18.18
CA LYS A 59 6.63 -12.93 19.39
C LYS A 59 8.00 -12.32 19.10
N VAL A 60 8.66 -12.80 18.04
CA VAL A 60 9.96 -12.27 17.61
C VAL A 60 9.92 -12.01 16.12
N ASN A 61 10.26 -10.79 15.74
CA ASN A 61 10.37 -10.37 14.33
C ASN A 61 11.80 -9.92 14.05
N PHE A 62 12.34 -10.39 12.95
CA PHE A 62 13.63 -10.01 12.42
C PHE A 62 13.45 -9.29 11.09
N PHE A 63 14.22 -8.22 10.86
CA PHE A 63 14.27 -7.50 9.60
C PHE A 63 15.72 -7.24 9.21
N TYR A 64 16.02 -7.47 7.95
CA TYR A 64 17.23 -6.97 7.30
C TYR A 64 16.82 -6.10 6.13
N THR A 65 17.35 -4.89 6.09
CA THR A 65 17.11 -3.94 4.99
C THR A 65 18.43 -3.57 4.36
N SER A 66 18.48 -3.59 3.04
CA SER A 66 19.59 -3.08 2.24
C SER A 66 19.07 -2.16 1.15
N ASN A 67 19.56 -0.94 1.11
CA ASN A 67 19.14 0.06 0.16
C ASN A 67 20.35 0.71 -0.51
N TYR A 68 20.25 0.88 -1.83
CA TYR A 68 21.25 1.55 -2.65
C TYR A 68 20.55 2.44 -3.67
N GLN A 69 21.02 3.68 -3.83
CA GLN A 69 20.46 4.60 -4.80
C GLN A 69 21.56 5.42 -5.44
N LYS A 70 21.73 5.28 -6.75
CA LYS A 70 22.55 6.17 -7.59
C LYS A 70 21.76 6.73 -8.77
N LYS A 71 22.39 7.63 -9.53
CA LYS A 71 21.75 8.37 -10.62
C LYS A 71 21.07 7.45 -11.64
N LYS A 72 21.70 6.34 -12.04
CA LYS A 72 21.18 5.44 -13.08
C LYS A 72 20.47 4.19 -12.54
N PHE A 73 20.80 3.77 -11.32
CA PHE A 73 20.35 2.49 -10.78
C PHE A 73 20.18 2.58 -9.26
N GLY A 74 19.17 1.87 -8.77
CA GLY A 74 18.95 1.67 -7.34
C GLY A 74 18.33 0.31 -7.06
N TYR A 75 18.42 -0.12 -5.83
CA TYR A 75 17.70 -1.29 -5.34
C TYR A 75 17.23 -1.09 -3.89
N ASN A 76 16.22 -1.83 -3.53
CA ASN A 76 15.80 -2.05 -2.15
C ASN A 76 15.66 -3.56 -1.93
N ILE A 77 16.09 -4.06 -0.79
CA ILE A 77 15.92 -5.48 -0.39
C ILE A 77 15.51 -5.47 1.08
N ILE A 78 14.35 -6.06 1.37
CA ILE A 78 13.86 -6.27 2.73
C ILE A 78 13.62 -7.77 2.92
N VAL A 79 14.32 -8.35 3.89
CA VAL A 79 14.11 -9.73 4.33
C VAL A 79 13.59 -9.71 5.75
N SER A 80 12.57 -10.48 6.03
CA SER A 80 11.97 -10.58 7.36
C SER A 80 11.43 -11.97 7.64
N ASN A 81 11.05 -12.25 8.88
CA ASN A 81 10.26 -13.43 9.18
C ASN A 81 8.76 -13.09 9.24
N SER A 82 7.94 -14.02 8.79
CA SER A 82 6.48 -14.03 8.96
C SER A 82 6.10 -15.33 9.68
N GLY A 83 5.89 -15.24 11.00
CA GLY A 83 5.88 -16.41 11.84
C GLY A 83 7.23 -17.14 11.75
N ASN A 84 7.20 -18.43 11.42
CA ASN A 84 8.41 -19.27 11.30
C ASN A 84 9.05 -19.30 9.89
N ARG A 85 8.60 -18.44 8.98
CA ARG A 85 9.10 -18.40 7.59
C ARG A 85 9.88 -17.12 7.34
N ALA A 86 11.05 -17.24 6.69
CA ALA A 86 11.72 -16.09 6.12
C ALA A 86 11.05 -15.71 4.80
N ILE A 87 10.77 -14.44 4.62
CA ILE A 87 10.17 -13.90 3.39
C ILE A 87 10.97 -12.71 2.87
N ILE A 88 10.94 -12.55 1.56
CA ILE A 88 11.43 -11.36 0.87
C ILE A 88 10.23 -10.43 0.70
N ASN A 89 10.29 -9.28 1.35
CA ASN A 89 9.28 -8.25 1.31
C ASN A 89 9.49 -7.26 0.16
N GLU A 90 9.32 -5.98 0.40
CA GLU A 90 9.52 -4.95 -0.61
C GLU A 90 10.97 -4.96 -1.10
N SER A 91 11.17 -5.60 -2.25
CA SER A 91 12.49 -5.84 -2.84
C SER A 91 12.41 -5.66 -4.34
N PHE A 92 13.12 -4.65 -4.84
CA PHE A 92 13.03 -4.26 -6.25
C PHE A 92 14.35 -3.70 -6.77
N LEU A 93 14.47 -3.69 -8.09
CA LEU A 93 15.47 -2.95 -8.86
C LEU A 93 14.79 -1.74 -9.49
N LYS A 94 15.47 -0.60 -9.48
CA LYS A 94 15.03 0.64 -10.11
C LYS A 94 16.08 1.11 -11.10
N PHE A 95 15.68 1.30 -12.35
CA PHE A 95 16.49 1.82 -13.43
C PHE A 95 16.01 3.23 -13.79
N ASN A 96 16.81 4.24 -13.47
CA ASN A 96 16.51 5.62 -13.82
C ASN A 96 16.97 5.89 -15.25
N LEU A 97 16.02 6.24 -16.10
CA LEU A 97 16.21 6.62 -17.50
C LEU A 97 16.40 8.14 -17.62
N GLN A 98 16.50 8.64 -18.83
CA GLN A 98 16.52 10.08 -19.07
C GLN A 98 15.16 10.72 -18.80
N ASN A 99 15.12 12.04 -18.58
CA ASN A 99 13.90 12.85 -18.49
C ASN A 99 12.93 12.41 -17.37
N ASN A 100 13.43 12.11 -16.17
CA ASN A 100 12.64 11.70 -15.00
C ASN A 100 11.84 10.40 -15.19
N ASN A 101 12.19 9.60 -16.19
CA ASN A 101 11.60 8.30 -16.41
C ASN A 101 12.32 7.23 -15.58
N HIS A 102 11.59 6.26 -15.08
CA HIS A 102 12.20 5.07 -14.46
C HIS A 102 11.38 3.81 -14.67
N ILE A 103 12.08 2.68 -14.68
CA ILE A 103 11.50 1.34 -14.67
C ILE A 103 11.82 0.72 -13.32
N LYS A 104 10.83 0.07 -12.72
CA LYS A 104 10.94 -0.64 -11.45
C LYS A 104 10.47 -2.08 -11.63
N VAL A 105 11.27 -3.04 -11.15
CA VAL A 105 11.00 -4.48 -11.29
C VAL A 105 11.22 -5.17 -9.96
N GLY A 106 10.27 -5.95 -9.50
CA GLY A 106 10.37 -6.71 -8.25
C GLY A 106 9.09 -6.68 -7.44
N LYS A 107 9.20 -6.84 -6.14
CA LYS A 107 8.09 -6.70 -5.20
C LYS A 107 8.05 -5.28 -4.66
N TYR A 108 6.99 -4.54 -4.93
CA TYR A 108 6.81 -3.19 -4.39
C TYR A 108 5.33 -2.80 -4.34
N TYR A 109 5.04 -1.77 -3.54
CA TYR A 109 3.69 -1.25 -3.37
C TYR A 109 3.33 -0.27 -4.48
N ARG A 110 3.16 1.00 -4.12
CA ARG A 110 2.90 2.10 -5.05
C ARG A 110 4.21 2.75 -5.47
N ASP A 111 4.22 3.31 -6.64
CA ASP A 111 5.34 4.12 -7.11
C ASP A 111 5.13 5.62 -6.87
N PHE A 112 3.91 6.01 -6.53
CA PHE A 112 3.52 7.38 -6.27
C PHE A 112 2.70 7.47 -5.00
N SER A 113 3.07 8.39 -4.11
CA SER A 113 2.31 8.72 -2.91
C SER A 113 2.16 10.23 -2.80
N THR A 114 0.98 10.67 -2.43
CA THR A 114 0.69 12.07 -2.14
C THR A 114 0.80 12.42 -0.65
N TYR A 115 0.91 11.43 0.24
CA TYR A 115 1.00 11.66 1.69
C TYR A 115 2.29 12.37 2.09
N LEU A 116 2.23 13.22 3.12
CA LEU A 116 3.42 13.83 3.74
C LEU A 116 4.19 12.79 4.58
N ASN A 117 3.46 11.85 5.18
CA ASN A 117 4.03 10.73 5.92
C ASN A 117 3.17 9.48 5.76
N ASP A 118 3.57 8.58 4.86
CA ASP A 118 2.88 7.32 4.57
C ASP A 118 2.73 6.39 5.79
N GLU A 119 3.55 6.56 6.82
CA GLU A 119 3.47 5.72 8.01
C GLU A 119 2.38 6.16 9.01
N LEU A 120 1.76 7.31 8.79
CA LEU A 120 0.68 7.82 9.64
C LEU A 120 -0.71 7.51 9.11
N THR A 121 -0.86 7.27 7.80
CA THR A 121 -2.18 7.02 7.18
C THR A 121 -2.79 5.70 7.63
N SER A 122 -4.11 5.63 7.63
CA SER A 122 -4.88 4.39 7.83
C SER A 122 -4.67 3.39 6.69
N GLY A 123 -4.26 3.87 5.53
CA GLY A 123 -4.01 3.12 4.31
C GLY A 123 -4.74 3.72 3.10
N SER A 124 -4.07 3.76 1.96
CA SER A 124 -4.68 4.15 0.68
C SER A 124 -5.81 3.20 0.30
N LEU A 125 -6.79 3.71 -0.45
CA LEU A 125 -7.97 2.94 -0.85
C LEU A 125 -7.66 1.83 -1.87
N LEU A 126 -6.62 1.93 -2.69
CA LEU A 126 -6.30 0.91 -3.70
C LEU A 126 -5.18 -0.03 -3.25
N ILE A 127 -3.99 0.50 -3.04
CA ILE A 127 -2.83 -0.25 -2.55
C ILE A 127 -2.30 0.43 -1.30
N SER A 128 -2.39 -0.26 -0.17
CA SER A 128 -1.78 0.13 1.11
C SER A 128 -0.58 -0.77 1.43
N TYR A 129 0.09 -0.51 2.55
CA TYR A 129 1.12 -1.40 3.07
C TYR A 129 0.55 -2.57 3.92
N ASN A 130 -0.74 -2.87 3.82
CA ASN A 130 -1.40 -3.90 4.60
C ASN A 130 -1.08 -5.32 4.09
N ALA A 131 -1.25 -5.57 2.78
CA ALA A 131 -0.91 -6.84 2.17
C ALA A 131 0.61 -6.98 1.93
N GLU A 132 1.07 -8.15 1.57
CA GLU A 132 2.44 -8.34 1.05
C GLU A 132 2.57 -7.65 -0.32
N PRO A 133 3.71 -7.00 -0.64
CA PRO A 133 3.87 -6.38 -1.96
C PRO A 133 3.88 -7.42 -3.07
N MET A 134 3.21 -7.11 -4.16
CA MET A 134 3.11 -7.98 -5.33
C MET A 134 4.36 -7.91 -6.20
N GLN A 135 4.65 -9.01 -6.90
CA GLN A 135 5.66 -9.02 -7.96
C GLN A 135 5.12 -8.28 -9.18
N LYS A 136 5.81 -7.22 -9.59
CA LYS A 136 5.39 -6.38 -10.71
C LYS A 136 6.54 -5.72 -11.45
N ILE A 137 6.22 -5.27 -12.66
CA ILE A 137 7.04 -4.38 -13.47
C ILE A 137 6.24 -3.11 -13.71
N GLY A 138 6.87 -1.95 -13.54
CA GLY A 138 6.23 -0.66 -13.75
C GLY A 138 7.16 0.32 -14.44
N PHE A 139 6.52 1.26 -15.13
CA PHE A 139 7.13 2.43 -15.75
C PHE A 139 6.48 3.69 -15.20
N ILE A 140 7.29 4.65 -14.78
CA ILE A 140 6.84 5.92 -14.25
C ILE A 140 7.59 7.05 -14.91
N THR A 141 6.86 8.13 -15.19
CA THR A 141 7.40 9.36 -15.74
C THR A 141 6.83 10.58 -15.01
N SER A 142 7.64 11.63 -14.91
CA SER A 142 7.23 12.95 -14.44
C SER A 142 7.65 13.97 -15.48
N TYR A 143 6.72 14.82 -15.87
CA TYR A 143 6.94 15.85 -16.87
C TYR A 143 6.55 17.22 -16.30
N ASP A 144 7.51 18.15 -16.27
CA ASP A 144 7.28 19.54 -15.89
C ASP A 144 7.04 20.36 -17.17
N PHE A 145 5.87 20.98 -17.27
CA PHE A 145 5.53 21.87 -18.39
C PHE A 145 6.35 23.14 -18.29
N LYS A 146 7.27 23.36 -19.21
CA LYS A 146 8.18 24.50 -19.42
C LYS A 146 8.37 25.48 -18.23
N LYS A 147 9.57 26.06 -18.11
CA LYS A 147 10.10 26.89 -17.00
C LYS A 147 9.17 27.97 -16.40
N ASN A 148 8.11 28.39 -17.09
CA ASN A 148 7.16 29.40 -16.62
C ASN A 148 5.75 28.84 -16.36
N MET A 149 5.51 27.57 -16.59
CA MET A 149 4.24 26.94 -16.27
C MET A 149 4.36 26.17 -14.96
N LYS A 150 3.48 26.49 -14.04
CA LYS A 150 3.41 25.91 -12.69
C LYS A 150 2.71 24.55 -12.70
N TYR A 151 2.80 23.81 -13.80
CA TYR A 151 2.13 22.52 -13.95
C TYR A 151 3.13 21.38 -14.08
N SER A 152 2.82 20.26 -13.45
CA SER A 152 3.51 18.99 -13.63
C SER A 152 2.52 17.85 -13.86
N LEU A 153 2.96 16.86 -14.63
CA LEU A 153 2.22 15.63 -14.92
C LEU A 153 3.03 14.45 -14.40
N ASN A 154 2.42 13.63 -13.55
CA ASN A 154 2.99 12.35 -13.15
C ASN A 154 2.12 11.24 -13.71
N PHE A 155 2.73 10.29 -14.39
CA PHE A 155 2.05 9.16 -15.01
C PHE A 155 2.80 7.87 -14.68
N GLY A 156 2.06 6.80 -14.42
CA GLY A 156 2.62 5.48 -14.21
C GLY A 156 1.71 4.37 -14.71
N ILE A 157 2.34 3.27 -15.09
CA ILE A 157 1.68 2.04 -15.48
C ILE A 157 2.47 0.85 -14.92
N ALA A 158 1.79 -0.13 -14.35
CA ALA A 158 2.43 -1.34 -13.87
C ALA A 158 1.57 -2.58 -14.11
N HIS A 159 2.24 -3.72 -14.15
CA HIS A 159 1.61 -5.04 -14.20
C HIS A 159 2.15 -5.92 -13.09
N ALA A 160 1.23 -6.49 -12.31
CA ALA A 160 1.51 -7.44 -11.26
C ALA A 160 0.86 -8.79 -11.54
N ILE A 161 1.33 -9.81 -10.86
CA ILE A 161 0.82 -11.18 -10.96
C ILE A 161 0.47 -11.66 -9.56
N PHE A 162 -0.75 -12.19 -9.41
CA PHE A 162 -1.19 -12.88 -8.21
C PHE A 162 -0.52 -14.25 -8.07
N ASP A 163 -0.52 -14.81 -6.88
CA ASP A 163 -0.09 -16.18 -6.66
C ASP A 163 -1.23 -17.16 -7.01
N LYS A 164 -0.85 -18.37 -7.44
CA LYS A 164 -1.77 -19.50 -7.53
C LYS A 164 -2.15 -19.96 -6.12
N ASN A 165 -3.41 -20.26 -5.89
CA ASN A 165 -3.95 -20.75 -4.61
C ASN A 165 -5.12 -21.72 -4.84
N GLU A 166 -5.85 -22.08 -3.79
CA GLU A 166 -6.98 -23.00 -3.89
C GLU A 166 -8.13 -22.41 -4.73
N THR A 167 -8.35 -21.10 -4.69
CA THR A 167 -9.39 -20.40 -5.45
C THR A 167 -8.98 -20.18 -6.91
N TYR A 168 -7.72 -19.77 -7.14
CA TYR A 168 -7.22 -19.46 -8.49
C TYR A 168 -6.38 -20.62 -9.03
N LYS A 169 -6.96 -21.40 -9.95
CA LYS A 169 -6.28 -22.52 -10.65
C LYS A 169 -5.15 -22.01 -11.55
N SER A 170 -5.33 -20.87 -12.19
CA SER A 170 -4.26 -20.13 -12.83
C SER A 170 -4.21 -18.70 -12.28
N LYS A 171 -3.03 -18.06 -12.38
CA LYS A 171 -2.75 -16.78 -11.74
C LYS A 171 -3.50 -15.64 -12.42
N PRO A 172 -4.35 -14.89 -11.69
CA PRO A 172 -4.83 -13.60 -12.18
C PRO A 172 -3.67 -12.59 -12.30
N MET A 173 -3.91 -11.54 -13.04
CA MET A 173 -3.00 -10.40 -13.20
C MET A 173 -3.64 -9.14 -12.63
N LEU A 174 -2.83 -8.17 -12.21
CA LEU A 174 -3.26 -6.84 -11.82
C LEU A 174 -2.65 -5.83 -12.79
N HIS A 175 -3.49 -5.03 -13.42
CA HIS A 175 -3.08 -3.85 -14.17
C HIS A 175 -3.25 -2.64 -13.29
N GLU A 176 -2.20 -1.81 -13.14
CA GLU A 176 -2.22 -0.57 -12.37
C GLU A 176 -1.87 0.59 -13.30
N LYS A 177 -2.58 1.71 -13.20
CA LYS A 177 -2.23 2.96 -13.89
C LYS A 177 -2.65 4.16 -13.07
N PHE A 178 -1.90 5.24 -13.19
CA PHE A 178 -2.26 6.52 -12.60
C PHE A 178 -1.82 7.69 -13.46
N ILE A 179 -2.51 8.79 -13.31
CA ILE A 179 -2.14 10.09 -13.87
C ILE A 179 -2.49 11.17 -12.84
N TYR A 180 -1.53 12.04 -12.53
CA TYR A 180 -1.71 13.21 -11.66
C TYR A 180 -1.34 14.48 -12.40
N LEU A 181 -2.26 15.43 -12.43
CA LEU A 181 -2.01 16.79 -12.85
C LEU A 181 -1.87 17.67 -11.60
N ASN A 182 -0.73 18.36 -11.49
CA ASN A 182 -0.45 19.23 -10.37
C ASN A 182 -0.24 20.66 -10.85
N TYR A 183 -0.82 21.60 -10.11
CA TYR A 183 -0.50 23.02 -10.22
C TYR A 183 0.28 23.43 -8.98
N ILE A 184 1.48 23.98 -9.17
CA ILE A 184 2.43 24.29 -8.10
C ILE A 184 2.81 25.75 -8.19
N ASN A 185 2.71 26.48 -7.09
CA ASN A 185 3.29 27.79 -6.93
C ASN A 185 4.08 27.91 -5.61
N GLN A 186 4.56 29.12 -5.28
CA GLN A 186 5.38 29.33 -4.07
C GLN A 186 4.64 29.01 -2.77
N ASN A 187 3.32 29.20 -2.73
CA ASN A 187 2.52 29.16 -1.50
C ASN A 187 1.62 27.92 -1.42
N TYR A 188 1.28 27.31 -2.55
CA TYR A 188 0.38 26.15 -2.57
C TYR A 188 0.57 25.25 -3.76
N GLU A 189 0.09 24.03 -3.63
CA GLU A 189 0.01 23.00 -4.66
C GLU A 189 -1.41 22.43 -4.69
N LEU A 190 -1.97 22.32 -5.88
CA LEU A 190 -3.23 21.63 -6.15
C LEU A 190 -2.93 20.41 -6.98
N GLY A 191 -3.45 19.26 -6.59
CA GLY A 191 -3.31 18.02 -7.33
C GLY A 191 -4.65 17.37 -7.60
N MET A 192 -4.77 16.83 -8.81
CA MET A 192 -5.87 15.97 -9.24
C MET A 192 -5.31 14.71 -9.84
N GLY A 193 -5.60 13.58 -9.22
CA GLY A 193 -5.19 12.26 -9.62
C GLY A 193 -6.34 11.41 -10.10
N PHE A 194 -6.08 10.59 -11.11
CA PHE A 194 -6.90 9.48 -11.51
C PHE A 194 -6.06 8.21 -11.39
N VAL A 195 -6.45 7.32 -10.48
CA VAL A 195 -5.76 6.04 -10.25
C VAL A 195 -6.76 4.93 -10.54
N HIS A 196 -6.36 3.96 -11.33
CA HIS A 196 -7.22 2.85 -11.70
C HIS A 196 -6.42 1.55 -11.73
N GLU A 197 -7.02 0.53 -11.17
CA GLU A 197 -6.46 -0.79 -11.09
C GLU A 197 -7.51 -1.82 -11.53
N ALA A 198 -7.07 -2.93 -12.12
CA ALA A 198 -7.97 -3.98 -12.60
C ALA A 198 -7.34 -5.36 -12.43
N MET A 199 -8.07 -6.27 -11.76
CA MET A 199 -7.76 -7.70 -11.74
C MET A 199 -8.34 -8.32 -13.01
N TRP A 200 -7.57 -9.16 -13.70
CA TRP A 200 -8.01 -9.78 -14.95
C TRP A 200 -7.31 -11.12 -15.22
N GLY A 201 -7.88 -11.90 -16.12
CA GLY A 201 -7.35 -13.22 -16.45
C GLY A 201 -7.37 -14.18 -15.26
N GLY A 202 -6.61 -15.24 -15.34
CA GLY A 202 -6.63 -16.31 -14.34
C GLY A 202 -7.70 -17.37 -14.65
N GLU A 203 -7.98 -18.22 -13.68
CA GLU A 203 -8.98 -19.28 -13.76
C GLU A 203 -9.50 -19.60 -12.37
N THR A 204 -10.82 -19.69 -12.23
CA THR A 204 -11.48 -20.13 -11.01
C THR A 204 -12.26 -21.43 -11.25
N GLU A 205 -12.65 -22.10 -10.18
CA GLU A 205 -13.43 -23.34 -10.30
C GLU A 205 -14.83 -23.08 -10.84
N ASN A 206 -15.47 -22.02 -10.37
CA ASN A 206 -16.87 -21.71 -10.68
C ASN A 206 -17.06 -21.06 -12.06
N TYR A 207 -16.11 -20.25 -12.52
CA TYR A 207 -16.23 -19.46 -13.75
C TYR A 207 -15.27 -19.91 -14.86
N GLY A 208 -14.39 -20.89 -14.59
CA GLY A 208 -13.41 -21.37 -15.55
C GLY A 208 -12.32 -20.34 -15.84
N LYS A 209 -11.82 -20.36 -17.08
CA LYS A 209 -10.71 -19.51 -17.53
C LYS A 209 -11.22 -18.17 -18.05
N PHE A 210 -10.73 -17.08 -17.43
CA PHE A 210 -11.02 -15.72 -17.88
C PHE A 210 -10.22 -15.32 -19.13
N PRO A 211 -10.75 -14.37 -19.94
CA PRO A 211 -10.09 -13.89 -21.15
C PRO A 211 -8.70 -13.29 -20.85
N THR A 212 -7.72 -13.59 -21.72
CA THR A 212 -6.31 -13.14 -21.55
C THR A 212 -5.65 -12.73 -22.85
N SER A 213 -6.42 -12.55 -23.95
CA SER A 213 -5.84 -12.08 -25.22
C SER A 213 -5.38 -10.61 -25.14
N PHE A 214 -4.60 -10.18 -26.10
CA PHE A 214 -4.22 -8.76 -26.19
C PHE A 214 -5.44 -7.84 -26.38
N LYS A 215 -6.48 -8.31 -27.08
CA LYS A 215 -7.75 -7.58 -27.23
C LYS A 215 -8.45 -7.42 -25.89
N ASP A 216 -8.43 -8.46 -25.05
CA ASP A 216 -9.02 -8.41 -23.71
C ASP A 216 -8.23 -7.45 -22.82
N PHE A 217 -6.90 -7.46 -22.90
CA PHE A 217 -6.07 -6.47 -22.21
C PHE A 217 -6.42 -5.03 -22.59
N LEU A 218 -6.68 -4.74 -23.88
CA LEU A 218 -7.12 -3.40 -24.28
C LEU A 218 -8.48 -3.02 -23.67
N LYS A 219 -9.39 -3.99 -23.48
CA LYS A 219 -10.64 -3.77 -22.77
C LYS A 219 -10.40 -3.44 -21.28
N ILE A 220 -9.53 -4.20 -20.60
CA ILE A 220 -9.10 -3.94 -19.22
C ILE A 220 -8.51 -2.52 -19.10
N LEU A 221 -7.68 -2.13 -20.06
CA LEU A 221 -7.02 -0.81 -20.03
C LEU A 221 -8.01 0.35 -20.01
N ILE A 222 -9.16 0.23 -20.67
CA ILE A 222 -10.17 1.29 -20.76
C ILE A 222 -11.48 0.97 -20.02
N SER A 223 -11.48 -0.08 -19.19
CA SER A 223 -12.68 -0.55 -18.47
C SER A 223 -13.88 -0.82 -19.40
N ALA A 224 -13.61 -1.42 -20.57
CA ALA A 224 -14.66 -1.75 -21.52
C ALA A 224 -15.37 -3.06 -21.14
N ASP A 225 -16.64 -3.16 -21.59
CA ASP A 225 -17.52 -4.28 -21.28
C ASP A 225 -16.94 -5.63 -21.70
N GLY A 226 -17.16 -6.61 -20.86
CA GLY A 226 -16.99 -8.04 -21.09
C GLY A 226 -18.09 -8.61 -21.99
N PRO A 227 -18.22 -9.94 -22.07
CA PRO A 227 -19.38 -10.58 -22.66
C PRO A 227 -20.60 -10.38 -21.75
N LEU A 228 -21.79 -10.24 -22.33
CA LEU A 228 -23.05 -10.30 -21.58
C LEU A 228 -23.22 -11.71 -21.04
N LEU A 229 -23.38 -11.85 -19.74
CA LEU A 229 -23.67 -13.12 -19.09
C LEU A 229 -25.16 -13.40 -19.12
N ASP A 230 -25.56 -14.70 -19.18
CA ASP A 230 -26.94 -15.11 -19.19
C ASP A 230 -27.66 -14.65 -17.90
N GLY A 231 -28.73 -13.91 -18.06
CA GLY A 231 -29.55 -13.38 -16.95
C GLY A 231 -29.15 -12.00 -16.46
N GLU A 232 -28.04 -11.42 -16.97
CA GLU A 232 -27.64 -10.05 -16.63
C GLU A 232 -28.36 -9.03 -17.55
N PRO A 233 -28.81 -7.89 -17.01
CA PRO A 233 -29.49 -6.85 -17.78
C PRO A 233 -28.57 -6.10 -18.73
N HIS A 234 -27.27 -6.04 -18.44
CA HIS A 234 -26.21 -5.40 -19.24
C HIS A 234 -24.86 -6.09 -19.00
N ALA A 235 -23.93 -5.90 -19.90
CA ALA A 235 -22.57 -6.39 -19.73
C ALA A 235 -21.82 -5.53 -18.72
N ASN A 236 -21.13 -6.18 -17.79
CA ASN A 236 -20.20 -5.53 -16.86
C ASN A 236 -18.83 -5.34 -17.49
N ALA A 237 -18.01 -4.45 -16.94
CA ALA A 237 -16.62 -4.29 -17.35
C ALA A 237 -15.86 -5.62 -17.22
N LEU A 238 -14.99 -5.93 -18.20
CA LEU A 238 -14.22 -7.17 -18.20
C LEU A 238 -13.17 -7.15 -17.07
N GLY A 239 -13.32 -8.04 -16.09
CA GLY A 239 -12.43 -8.11 -14.91
C GLY A 239 -13.01 -7.37 -13.70
N ASN A 240 -12.23 -7.31 -12.62
CA ASN A 240 -12.59 -6.58 -11.41
C ASN A 240 -11.84 -5.24 -11.39
N HIS A 241 -12.55 -4.15 -11.55
CA HIS A 241 -12.04 -2.79 -11.61
C HIS A 241 -12.26 -2.05 -10.30
N LEU A 242 -11.24 -1.30 -9.89
CA LEU A 242 -11.33 -0.38 -8.77
C LEU A 242 -10.46 0.84 -9.05
N GLY A 243 -10.98 2.02 -8.79
CA GLY A 243 -10.24 3.24 -8.99
C GLY A 243 -10.57 4.32 -7.97
N ILE A 244 -9.79 5.38 -8.02
CA ILE A 244 -10.04 6.59 -7.22
C ILE A 244 -9.79 7.85 -8.05
N TRP A 245 -10.63 8.85 -7.81
CA TRP A 245 -10.24 10.23 -7.94
C TRP A 245 -9.48 10.63 -6.69
N ASP A 246 -8.29 11.21 -6.83
CA ASP A 246 -7.44 11.64 -5.70
C ASP A 246 -7.19 13.15 -5.82
N PHE A 247 -7.88 13.92 -5.00
CA PHE A 247 -7.77 15.37 -4.96
C PHE A 247 -6.98 15.79 -3.74
N TYR A 248 -6.04 16.74 -3.90
CA TYR A 248 -5.37 17.33 -2.76
C TYR A 248 -5.03 18.81 -2.94
N TYR A 249 -4.94 19.47 -1.82
CA TYR A 249 -4.46 20.83 -1.66
C TYR A 249 -3.36 20.84 -0.61
N LYS A 250 -2.20 21.43 -0.95
CA LYS A 250 -1.12 21.71 -0.01
C LYS A 250 -0.90 23.22 0.09
N ARG A 251 -0.74 23.73 1.31
CA ARG A 251 -0.33 25.11 1.59
C ARG A 251 1.04 25.08 2.27
N TYR A 252 1.92 25.92 1.80
CA TYR A 252 3.25 26.12 2.33
C TYR A 252 3.32 27.48 3.07
N ASP A 253 3.81 27.49 4.32
CA ASP A 253 4.02 28.68 5.15
C ASP A 253 5.36 28.50 5.87
N GLY A 254 6.44 28.96 5.24
CA GLY A 254 7.80 28.68 5.66
C GLY A 254 8.08 27.17 5.67
N ASN A 255 8.37 26.61 6.85
CA ASN A 255 8.57 25.18 7.03
C ASN A 255 7.29 24.42 7.41
N LYS A 256 6.14 25.08 7.51
CA LYS A 256 4.86 24.47 7.82
C LYS A 256 4.15 24.04 6.55
N ILE A 257 3.54 22.87 6.57
CA ILE A 257 2.72 22.37 5.48
C ILE A 257 1.37 21.94 6.02
N LEU A 258 0.31 22.50 5.46
CA LEU A 258 -1.05 21.97 5.58
C LEU A 258 -1.36 21.23 4.30
N LYS A 259 -1.83 19.99 4.41
CA LYS A 259 -2.40 19.25 3.28
C LYS A 259 -3.80 18.79 3.62
N MET A 260 -4.72 18.94 2.68
CA MET A 260 -6.05 18.36 2.71
C MET A 260 -6.20 17.48 1.48
N TYR A 261 -6.88 16.34 1.59
CA TYR A 261 -7.08 15.43 0.47
C TYR A 261 -8.39 14.67 0.57
N TYR A 262 -8.84 14.20 -0.59
CA TYR A 262 -10.00 13.34 -0.74
C TYR A 262 -9.75 12.31 -1.83
N GLN A 263 -9.83 11.04 -1.47
CA GLN A 263 -9.81 9.90 -2.38
C GLN A 263 -11.24 9.38 -2.51
N HIS A 264 -11.81 9.49 -3.70
CA HIS A 264 -13.17 9.07 -4.01
C HIS A 264 -13.15 7.78 -4.81
N PHE A 265 -13.90 6.76 -4.37
CA PHE A 265 -14.02 5.49 -5.08
C PHE A 265 -14.78 5.58 -6.39
N PHE A 266 -14.36 4.80 -7.36
CA PHE A 266 -15.17 4.38 -8.49
C PHE A 266 -14.81 2.95 -8.91
N GLU A 267 -15.78 2.19 -9.39
CA GLU A 267 -15.62 0.86 -9.98
C GLU A 267 -16.05 0.88 -11.44
N ASP A 268 -17.10 1.65 -11.73
CA ASP A 268 -17.74 1.79 -13.02
C ASP A 268 -18.05 3.26 -13.39
N THR A 269 -18.86 3.44 -14.41
CA THR A 269 -19.31 4.76 -14.90
C THR A 269 -20.13 5.52 -13.86
N SER A 270 -20.85 4.85 -12.97
CA SER A 270 -21.67 5.48 -11.94
C SER A 270 -20.78 6.13 -10.87
N GLY A 271 -19.79 5.41 -10.36
CA GLY A 271 -18.78 5.90 -9.44
C GLY A 271 -17.92 7.03 -10.03
N LEU A 272 -17.58 6.95 -11.31
CA LEU A 272 -16.89 8.04 -12.02
C LEU A 272 -17.66 9.36 -11.99
N ARG A 273 -18.99 9.31 -11.91
CA ARG A 273 -19.91 10.46 -11.81
C ARG A 273 -20.29 10.83 -10.38
N PHE A 274 -19.61 10.27 -9.38
CA PHE A 274 -19.87 10.50 -7.96
C PHE A 274 -21.27 10.08 -7.48
N ALA A 275 -21.85 9.01 -8.06
CA ALA A 275 -23.14 8.48 -7.62
C ALA A 275 -23.10 7.99 -6.17
N ASN A 276 -21.97 7.44 -5.72
CA ASN A 276 -21.66 7.07 -4.34
C ASN A 276 -21.30 8.26 -3.43
N LYS A 277 -21.66 9.48 -3.85
CA LYS A 277 -21.63 10.74 -3.08
C LYS A 277 -20.26 11.05 -2.45
N PHE A 278 -20.14 10.89 -1.12
CA PHE A 278 -18.97 11.25 -0.34
C PHE A 278 -18.15 10.05 0.15
N ASP A 279 -18.46 8.84 -0.35
CA ASP A 279 -17.68 7.67 -0.01
C ASP A 279 -16.23 7.84 -0.44
N GLY A 280 -15.33 7.39 0.41
CA GLY A 280 -13.91 7.54 0.20
C GLY A 280 -13.15 7.88 1.46
N LEU A 281 -11.91 8.32 1.28
CA LEU A 281 -10.98 8.69 2.35
C LEU A 281 -10.72 10.19 2.33
N TRP A 282 -11.11 10.87 3.40
CA TRP A 282 -10.86 12.28 3.66
C TRP A 282 -9.70 12.44 4.62
N GLY A 283 -8.79 13.37 4.38
CA GLY A 283 -7.66 13.55 5.27
C GLY A 283 -7.16 14.98 5.36
N ILE A 284 -6.58 15.28 6.53
CA ILE A 284 -5.86 16.51 6.82
C ILE A 284 -4.53 16.17 7.44
N GLU A 285 -3.44 16.65 6.85
CA GLU A 285 -2.09 16.51 7.36
C GLU A 285 -1.51 17.88 7.73
N LEU A 286 -0.96 18.00 8.92
CA LEU A 286 -0.27 19.18 9.43
C LEU A 286 1.19 18.81 9.71
N ASN A 287 2.12 19.43 9.01
CA ASN A 287 3.54 19.22 9.25
C ASN A 287 4.18 20.51 9.78
N ASN A 288 4.98 20.37 10.84
CA ASN A 288 5.72 21.47 11.51
C ASN A 288 4.88 22.61 12.07
N TYR A 289 3.56 22.46 12.23
CA TYR A 289 2.75 23.41 13.03
C TYR A 289 3.12 23.35 14.52
N ILE A 290 3.47 22.15 14.98
CA ILE A 290 4.22 21.90 16.19
C ILE A 290 5.60 21.46 15.73
N GLN A 291 6.66 22.01 16.28
CA GLN A 291 8.05 21.77 15.83
C GLN A 291 8.35 20.26 15.69
N ASN A 292 8.89 19.87 14.54
CA ASN A 292 9.25 18.49 14.19
C ASN A 292 8.11 17.47 14.31
N THR A 293 6.85 17.93 14.24
CA THR A 293 5.68 17.07 14.40
C THR A 293 4.86 17.04 13.12
N THR A 294 4.42 15.85 12.72
CA THR A 294 3.39 15.65 11.71
C THR A 294 2.15 15.08 12.39
N VAL A 295 1.00 15.67 12.12
CA VAL A 295 -0.33 15.21 12.57
C VAL A 295 -1.15 14.88 11.35
N LEU A 296 -1.81 13.73 11.36
CA LEU A 296 -2.76 13.30 10.33
C LEU A 296 -4.08 12.95 10.98
N ILE A 297 -5.18 13.41 10.39
CA ILE A 297 -6.55 13.01 10.74
C ILE A 297 -7.22 12.51 9.46
N GLU A 298 -7.80 11.32 9.51
CA GLU A 298 -8.56 10.73 8.40
C GLU A 298 -9.96 10.32 8.83
N TYR A 299 -10.90 10.46 7.89
CA TYR A 299 -12.24 9.91 7.96
C TYR A 299 -12.49 9.06 6.71
N LEU A 300 -12.85 7.80 6.91
CA LEU A 300 -13.22 6.85 5.87
C LEU A 300 -14.72 6.60 5.93
N SER A 301 -15.38 6.62 4.78
CA SER A 301 -16.79 6.25 4.61
C SER A 301 -16.99 5.34 3.41
N THR A 302 -17.85 4.34 3.57
CA THR A 302 -18.37 3.48 2.50
C THR A 302 -19.88 3.30 2.61
N ILE A 303 -20.59 4.28 3.21
CA ILE A 303 -22.02 4.16 3.55
C ILE A 303 -22.97 4.42 2.38
N ASN A 304 -22.48 5.07 1.31
CA ASN A 304 -23.28 5.42 0.14
C ASN A 304 -23.05 4.47 -1.05
N GLN A 305 -22.37 3.33 -0.80
CA GLN A 305 -22.15 2.31 -1.82
C GLN A 305 -23.35 2.26 -2.75
N ASP A 306 -23.15 2.30 -4.08
CA ASP A 306 -24.22 2.55 -5.04
C ASP A 306 -25.37 1.57 -4.85
N SER A 307 -26.27 1.91 -3.96
CA SER A 307 -27.51 1.23 -3.68
C SER A 307 -28.60 1.79 -4.61
N SER A 308 -28.38 1.71 -5.92
CA SER A 308 -29.51 1.85 -6.81
C SER A 308 -30.51 0.73 -6.47
N SER A 309 -31.80 1.02 -6.51
CA SER A 309 -32.89 0.18 -6.00
C SER A 309 -32.91 -1.27 -6.50
N ASP A 310 -32.09 -1.62 -7.46
CA ASP A 310 -32.04 -2.91 -8.14
C ASP A 310 -30.86 -3.80 -7.72
N TYR A 311 -29.89 -3.27 -6.99
CA TYR A 311 -28.72 -4.00 -6.50
C TYR A 311 -28.66 -3.98 -4.96
N LEU A 312 -28.58 -5.17 -4.38
CA LEU A 312 -28.29 -5.37 -2.96
C LEU A 312 -26.83 -4.97 -2.71
N ILE A 313 -26.49 -3.94 -2.07
CA ILE A 313 -25.14 -3.52 -1.59
C ILE A 313 -24.01 -3.84 -2.57
N ASP A 314 -23.54 -2.85 -3.28
CA ASP A 314 -22.34 -2.91 -4.12
C ASP A 314 -21.11 -2.52 -3.31
N SER A 315 -20.30 -3.48 -2.91
CA SER A 315 -19.19 -3.28 -1.99
C SER A 315 -17.86 -3.23 -2.73
N TYR A 316 -17.09 -2.16 -2.54
CA TYR A 316 -15.86 -1.84 -3.27
C TYR A 316 -14.78 -2.92 -3.33
N TYR A 317 -14.69 -3.81 -2.32
CA TYR A 317 -13.62 -4.81 -2.26
C TYR A 317 -14.10 -6.23 -2.52
N ASN A 318 -15.36 -6.40 -2.84
CA ASN A 318 -15.93 -7.71 -3.17
C ASN A 318 -16.14 -7.82 -4.68
N HIS A 319 -16.12 -9.03 -5.19
CA HIS A 319 -16.39 -9.28 -6.60
C HIS A 319 -16.88 -10.72 -6.80
N THR A 320 -17.90 -10.91 -7.61
CA THR A 320 -18.54 -12.22 -7.81
C THR A 320 -17.59 -13.22 -8.47
N GLU A 321 -16.94 -12.83 -9.55
CA GLU A 321 -16.02 -13.70 -10.30
C GLU A 321 -14.67 -13.90 -9.60
N TYR A 322 -14.15 -12.86 -8.96
CA TYR A 322 -12.90 -12.87 -8.18
C TYR A 322 -13.23 -12.95 -6.68
N SER A 323 -13.72 -14.10 -6.23
CA SER A 323 -14.32 -14.31 -4.90
C SER A 323 -13.41 -14.03 -3.70
N LEU A 324 -12.10 -13.90 -3.88
CA LEU A 324 -11.19 -13.41 -2.85
C LEU A 324 -11.20 -11.88 -2.74
N GLY A 325 -11.96 -11.19 -3.58
CA GLY A 325 -12.09 -9.74 -3.59
C GLY A 325 -10.76 -9.01 -3.77
N TRP A 326 -10.70 -7.77 -3.30
CA TRP A 326 -9.53 -6.90 -3.40
C TRP A 326 -8.47 -7.27 -2.35
N SER A 327 -7.87 -8.44 -2.52
CA SER A 327 -6.95 -9.02 -1.54
C SER A 327 -5.76 -9.74 -2.18
N TYR A 328 -4.67 -9.86 -1.41
CA TYR A 328 -3.51 -10.64 -1.75
C TYR A 328 -2.97 -11.37 -0.51
N LYS A 329 -2.78 -12.69 -0.63
CA LYS A 329 -2.30 -13.55 0.48
C LYS A 329 -3.09 -13.39 1.78
N ASN A 330 -4.41 -13.31 1.67
CA ASN A 330 -5.37 -13.16 2.79
C ASN A 330 -5.30 -11.80 3.51
N TYR A 331 -4.75 -10.77 2.87
CA TYR A 331 -4.78 -9.40 3.35
C TYR A 331 -5.43 -8.50 2.30
N THR A 332 -6.27 -7.58 2.73
CA THR A 332 -6.82 -6.52 1.89
C THR A 332 -5.68 -5.72 1.26
N LEU A 333 -5.72 -5.52 -0.06
CA LEU A 333 -4.73 -4.73 -0.81
C LEU A 333 -4.83 -3.25 -0.46
N GLY A 334 -6.04 -2.73 -0.38
CA GLY A 334 -6.33 -1.33 -0.06
C GLY A 334 -6.39 -1.04 1.44
N ASN A 335 -7.30 -0.15 1.83
CA ASN A 335 -7.44 0.28 3.22
C ASN A 335 -7.91 -0.88 4.11
N PRO A 336 -7.18 -1.22 5.18
CA PRO A 336 -7.48 -2.39 6.02
C PRO A 336 -8.73 -2.26 6.89
N TYR A 337 -9.41 -1.13 6.91
CA TYR A 337 -10.73 -1.01 7.55
C TYR A 337 -11.81 -1.70 6.75
N ILE A 338 -11.69 -1.70 5.42
CA ILE A 338 -12.62 -2.35 4.50
C ILE A 338 -12.20 -3.80 4.37
N ASP A 339 -13.07 -4.71 4.81
CA ASP A 339 -12.84 -6.14 4.67
C ASP A 339 -13.21 -6.58 3.26
N HIS A 340 -12.34 -7.34 2.62
CA HIS A 340 -12.56 -7.87 1.27
C HIS A 340 -13.55 -9.04 1.21
N LEU A 341 -14.01 -9.54 2.36
CA LEU A 341 -15.02 -10.59 2.48
C LEU A 341 -16.31 -10.09 3.12
N ASP A 342 -16.33 -8.88 3.72
CA ASP A 342 -17.48 -8.28 4.38
C ASP A 342 -18.04 -7.14 3.54
N GLN A 343 -19.32 -7.21 3.19
CA GLN A 343 -20.01 -6.20 2.37
C GLN A 343 -20.65 -5.08 3.20
N ASN A 344 -20.49 -5.10 4.53
CA ASN A 344 -21.14 -4.10 5.38
C ASN A 344 -20.51 -2.70 5.21
N PRO A 345 -21.34 -1.68 4.95
CA PRO A 345 -20.90 -0.31 4.93
C PRO A 345 -20.27 0.11 6.27
N LEU A 346 -19.25 0.93 6.22
CA LEU A 346 -18.55 1.38 7.42
C LEU A 346 -18.17 2.85 7.39
N GLU A 347 -17.98 3.39 8.59
CA GLU A 347 -17.33 4.66 8.83
C GLU A 347 -16.21 4.47 9.85
N ALA A 348 -15.08 5.16 9.66
CA ALA A 348 -13.96 5.08 10.58
C ALA A 348 -13.23 6.42 10.71
N LEU A 349 -12.75 6.70 11.92
CA LEU A 349 -11.84 7.80 12.22
C LEU A 349 -10.46 7.26 12.52
N HIS A 350 -9.44 7.95 12.03
CA HIS A 350 -8.05 7.65 12.27
C HIS A 350 -7.26 8.93 12.58
N LEU A 351 -6.40 8.85 13.60
CA LEU A 351 -5.45 9.89 13.97
C LEU A 351 -4.05 9.30 14.00
N GLY A 352 -3.12 9.97 13.34
CA GLY A 352 -1.70 9.67 13.38
C GLY A 352 -0.89 10.89 13.83
N ILE A 353 0.06 10.69 14.72
CA ILE A 353 1.00 11.74 15.17
C ILE A 353 2.39 11.16 15.13
N ALA A 354 3.33 11.85 14.50
CA ALA A 354 4.77 11.53 14.53
C ALA A 354 5.57 12.76 14.94
N PHE A 355 6.52 12.54 15.82
CA PHE A 355 7.52 13.51 16.19
C PHE A 355 8.91 12.92 15.94
N ASP A 356 9.78 13.68 15.32
CA ASP A 356 11.17 13.31 15.12
C ASP A 356 12.10 14.46 15.50
N SER A 357 12.77 14.34 16.63
CA SER A 357 13.78 15.31 17.05
C SER A 357 15.08 15.26 16.23
N SER A 358 15.09 14.45 15.15
CA SER A 358 16.19 14.23 14.21
C SER A 358 17.51 13.75 14.81
N LYS A 359 17.74 13.92 16.11
CA LYS A 359 19.02 13.63 16.74
C LYS A 359 18.96 12.63 17.90
N LYS A 360 17.84 12.48 18.59
CA LYS A 360 17.85 11.70 19.83
C LYS A 360 16.60 10.89 20.13
N TYR A 361 15.41 11.47 19.97
CA TYR A 361 14.14 10.85 20.31
C TYR A 361 13.15 10.98 19.17
N HIS A 362 12.29 9.95 19.02
CA HIS A 362 11.11 10.01 18.17
C HIS A 362 9.94 9.35 18.89
N TYR A 363 8.73 9.77 18.56
CA TYR A 363 7.54 9.04 18.94
C TYR A 363 6.55 9.00 17.78
N LYS A 364 5.73 7.94 17.76
CA LYS A 364 4.62 7.78 16.85
C LYS A 364 3.42 7.29 17.62
N PHE A 365 2.28 7.92 17.39
CA PHE A 365 1.01 7.53 17.98
C PHE A 365 -0.02 7.39 16.86
N LEU A 366 -0.68 6.24 16.81
CA LEU A 366 -1.77 5.95 15.90
C LEU A 366 -2.97 5.53 16.76
N VAL A 367 -4.14 6.08 16.46
CA VAL A 367 -5.38 5.70 17.10
C VAL A 367 -6.50 5.66 16.07
N ASN A 368 -7.39 4.68 16.18
CA ASN A 368 -8.52 4.57 15.29
C ASN A 368 -9.74 3.89 15.92
N ARG A 369 -10.88 4.12 15.28
CA ARG A 369 -12.16 3.51 15.66
C ARG A 369 -13.08 3.45 14.45
N LYS A 370 -13.76 2.32 14.23
CA LYS A 370 -14.98 2.27 13.40
C LYS A 370 -16.11 2.92 14.19
N ILE A 371 -16.84 3.89 13.60
CA ILE A 371 -17.82 4.73 14.31
C ILE A 371 -19.16 4.02 14.40
N ASN A 372 -19.59 3.43 13.30
CA ASN A 372 -20.92 2.82 13.13
C ASN A 372 -20.96 1.34 13.55
N THR A 373 -20.01 0.90 14.33
CA THR A 373 -19.93 -0.48 14.86
C THR A 373 -19.56 -0.47 16.34
N ASN A 374 -19.79 -1.58 17.02
CA ASN A 374 -19.32 -1.80 18.40
C ASN A 374 -17.81 -2.12 18.47
N ASP A 375 -17.01 -1.54 17.57
CA ASP A 375 -15.57 -1.79 17.53
C ASP A 375 -14.84 -1.05 18.67
N TYR A 376 -13.71 -1.60 19.09
CA TYR A 376 -12.90 -1.02 20.16
C TYR A 376 -12.04 0.12 19.60
N LEU A 377 -11.74 1.09 20.47
CA LEU A 377 -10.65 2.01 20.22
C LEU A 377 -9.35 1.21 20.13
N LYS A 378 -8.65 1.34 19.03
CA LYS A 378 -7.35 0.68 18.79
C LYS A 378 -6.27 1.75 18.76
N TYR A 379 -5.12 1.46 19.34
CA TYR A 379 -4.00 2.38 19.33
C TYR A 379 -2.65 1.67 19.23
N LYS A 380 -1.68 2.38 18.67
CA LYS A 380 -0.27 1.98 18.64
C LYS A 380 0.58 3.18 19.04
N PHE A 381 1.41 3.00 20.03
CA PHE A 381 2.37 3.99 20.47
C PHE A 381 3.78 3.44 20.30
N ILE A 382 4.68 4.23 19.74
CA ILE A 382 6.10 3.93 19.61
C ILE A 382 6.85 5.09 20.23
N LEU A 383 7.76 4.77 21.16
CA LEU A 383 8.73 5.70 21.73
C LEU A 383 10.11 5.18 21.46
N GLY A 384 10.92 5.95 20.76
CA GLY A 384 12.25 5.54 20.36
C GLY A 384 13.34 6.52 20.74
N LYS A 385 14.54 5.96 20.94
CA LYS A 385 15.78 6.71 21.22
C LYS A 385 16.93 6.20 20.37
N LYS A 386 17.57 7.13 19.67
CA LYS A 386 18.77 6.82 18.89
C LYS A 386 20.02 7.00 19.75
N ILE A 387 20.86 5.99 19.81
CA ILE A 387 22.16 5.99 20.49
C ILE A 387 23.20 5.54 19.46
N LYS A 388 24.00 6.49 18.97
CA LYS A 388 24.99 6.24 17.87
C LYS A 388 24.30 5.63 16.64
N LYS A 389 24.69 4.41 16.24
CA LYS A 389 24.12 3.67 15.10
C LYS A 389 22.88 2.82 15.49
N THR A 390 22.53 2.76 16.76
CA THR A 390 21.44 1.92 17.25
C THR A 390 20.21 2.75 17.57
N LEU A 391 19.03 2.27 17.16
CA LEU A 391 17.73 2.79 17.50
C LEU A 391 17.01 1.78 18.40
N PHE A 392 16.51 2.24 19.53
CA PHE A 392 15.73 1.45 20.48
C PHE A 392 14.30 2.00 20.53
N ASP A 393 13.32 1.12 20.30
CA ASP A 393 11.90 1.46 20.32
C ASP A 393 11.19 0.63 21.38
N ILE A 394 10.32 1.28 22.14
CA ILE A 394 9.28 0.64 22.95
C ILE A 394 7.98 0.81 22.16
N ILE A 395 7.26 -0.29 21.95
CA ILE A 395 6.04 -0.36 21.16
C ILE A 395 4.92 -0.84 22.06
N VAL A 396 3.84 -0.07 22.14
CA VAL A 396 2.62 -0.46 22.85
C VAL A 396 1.48 -0.50 21.86
N ILE A 397 0.81 -1.64 21.75
CA ILE A 397 -0.37 -1.83 20.91
C ILE A 397 -1.55 -2.17 21.83
N GLY A 398 -2.62 -1.41 21.74
CA GLY A 398 -3.81 -1.58 22.55
C GLY A 398 -5.09 -1.73 21.72
N GLY A 399 -6.11 -2.25 22.38
CA GLY A 399 -7.42 -2.57 21.84
C GLY A 399 -8.07 -3.66 22.69
N LYS A 400 -8.61 -4.72 22.08
CA LYS A 400 -9.18 -5.87 22.81
C LYS A 400 -8.13 -6.60 23.66
N LYS A 401 -6.87 -6.62 23.20
CA LYS A 401 -5.71 -7.16 23.94
C LYS A 401 -4.54 -6.20 23.78
N ASN A 402 -3.75 -6.05 24.83
CA ASN A 402 -2.58 -5.19 24.82
C ASN A 402 -1.32 -6.02 24.55
N THR A 403 -0.42 -5.43 23.77
CA THR A 403 0.90 -6.00 23.44
C THR A 403 1.96 -4.93 23.72
N ILE A 404 3.03 -5.33 24.38
CA ILE A 404 4.23 -4.49 24.56
C ILE A 404 5.36 -5.14 23.77
N GLY A 405 6.05 -4.38 22.97
CA GLY A 405 7.20 -4.81 22.19
C GLY A 405 8.42 -3.93 22.45
N ILE A 406 9.60 -4.49 22.25
CA ILE A 406 10.87 -3.78 22.21
C ILE A 406 11.51 -4.09 20.86
N LYS A 407 11.92 -3.06 20.14
CA LYS A 407 12.64 -3.20 18.86
C LYS A 407 14.01 -2.52 18.97
N MET A 408 15.02 -3.22 18.51
CA MET A 408 16.37 -2.69 18.34
C MET A 408 16.72 -2.72 16.85
N SER A 409 17.16 -1.61 16.30
CA SER A 409 17.62 -1.49 14.93
C SER A 409 19.04 -0.96 14.89
N TYR A 410 19.93 -1.61 14.15
CA TYR A 410 21.34 -1.25 14.04
C TYR A 410 21.69 -0.95 12.58
N ASN A 411 22.26 0.23 12.34
CA ASN A 411 22.77 0.63 11.03
C ASN A 411 24.23 0.16 10.89
N LEU A 412 24.47 -0.71 9.91
CA LEU A 412 25.78 -1.29 9.61
C LEU A 412 26.75 -0.27 8.97
#